data_43c08a8fd3414137e0d2b804b760236c
#
_entry.id   43c08a8fd3414137e0d2b804b760236c
#
_cell.length_a   1.000
_cell.length_b   1.000
_cell.length_c   1.000
_cell.angle_alpha   90.00
_cell.angle_beta   90.00
_cell.angle_gamma   90.00
#
_symmetry.space_group_name_H-M   'P 1'
#
loop_
_entity.id
_entity.type
_entity.pdbx_description
1 polymer ?
#
loop_
_entity_poly.entity_id
_entity_poly.type
_entity_poly.pdbx_seq_one_letter_code
_entity_poly.pdbx_strand_id
1 'polypeptide(L)'
;MLWGRRELLERLDAPRVEPAPAQAPERLETGTLNHEGIVGAAAAVDFLASLSQAQVPRRERLGRVSQCLRQRGAELLRRLWEGLRAIPGVELYGLPPGGERVPTVSFTLAGRDAADVATALAARGIFVSHGDFYASTVVRVLGHERDGLVRAGCAVYTSADEVERLVEGVRHLV
;
A
#
# COMPACT_ATOMS: atom_id res chain seq x y z
N MET A 1 -16.29 -1.08 1.56
CA MET A 1 -17.26 -2.10 2.03
C MET A 1 -16.91 -2.44 3.47
N LEU A 2 -17.88 -2.39 4.38
CA LEU A 2 -17.73 -2.82 5.78
C LEU A 2 -18.49 -4.15 5.97
N TRP A 3 -17.85 -5.12 6.60
CA TRP A 3 -18.49 -6.35 7.03
C TRP A 3 -18.54 -6.41 8.56
N GLY A 4 -19.63 -6.90 9.09
CA GLY A 4 -19.78 -7.08 10.53
C GLY A 4 -20.77 -8.21 10.85
N ARG A 5 -20.62 -8.81 12.02
CA ARG A 5 -21.64 -9.76 12.54
C ARG A 5 -22.91 -8.97 12.86
N ARG A 6 -24.08 -9.51 12.44
CA ARG A 6 -25.37 -8.84 12.59
C ARG A 6 -25.63 -8.38 14.01
N GLU A 7 -25.38 -9.23 14.99
CA GLU A 7 -25.62 -8.91 16.41
C GLU A 7 -24.76 -7.75 16.92
N LEU A 8 -23.56 -7.56 16.35
CA LEU A 8 -22.70 -6.40 16.67
C LEU A 8 -23.22 -5.15 15.97
N LEU A 9 -23.60 -5.25 14.69
CA LEU A 9 -24.13 -4.11 13.91
C LEU A 9 -25.43 -3.56 14.51
N GLU A 10 -26.31 -4.43 15.02
CA GLU A 10 -27.57 -4.04 15.65
C GLU A 10 -27.36 -3.37 17.02
N ARG A 11 -26.26 -3.66 17.70
CA ARG A 11 -25.90 -3.07 19.00
C ARG A 11 -25.10 -1.77 18.90
N LEU A 12 -24.58 -1.43 17.71
CA LEU A 12 -23.85 -0.18 17.54
C LEU A 12 -24.76 1.02 17.77
N ASP A 13 -24.34 1.92 18.63
CA ASP A 13 -24.94 3.25 18.78
C ASP A 13 -24.40 4.16 17.66
N ALA A 14 -25.01 4.04 16.48
CA ALA A 14 -24.62 4.79 15.30
C ALA A 14 -25.78 5.69 14.83
N PRO A 15 -25.53 6.93 14.40
CA PRO A 15 -26.54 7.79 13.80
C PRO A 15 -27.23 7.07 12.63
N ARG A 16 -28.54 7.21 12.56
CA ARG A 16 -29.37 6.64 11.49
C ARG A 16 -30.17 7.78 10.84
N VAL A 17 -30.22 7.77 9.51
CA VAL A 17 -31.15 8.68 8.81
C VAL A 17 -32.58 8.22 9.06
N GLU A 18 -33.49 9.17 9.26
CA GLU A 18 -34.87 8.89 9.67
C GLU A 18 -35.62 7.88 8.77
N PRO A 19 -35.50 7.94 7.42
CA PRO A 19 -36.18 7.00 6.54
C PRO A 19 -35.57 5.63 6.46
N ALA A 20 -34.37 5.42 7.02
CA ALA A 20 -33.70 4.12 6.96
C ALA A 20 -34.37 3.12 7.93
N PRO A 21 -34.44 1.82 7.57
CA PRO A 21 -34.92 0.76 8.47
C PRO A 21 -34.11 0.72 9.78
N ALA A 22 -34.74 0.24 10.85
CA ALA A 22 -34.06 0.12 12.15
C ALA A 22 -33.11 -1.08 12.23
N GLN A 23 -33.24 -2.05 11.35
CA GLN A 23 -32.47 -3.29 11.33
C GLN A 23 -31.17 -3.13 10.54
N ALA A 24 -30.14 -3.91 10.91
CA ALA A 24 -28.93 -4.05 10.10
C ALA A 24 -29.19 -4.97 8.88
N PRO A 25 -28.56 -4.70 7.74
CA PRO A 25 -27.49 -3.67 7.52
C PRO A 25 -28.02 -2.28 7.24
N GLU A 26 -29.28 -2.10 6.82
CA GLU A 26 -29.85 -0.88 6.25
C GLU A 26 -29.80 0.31 7.21
N ARG A 27 -29.87 0.06 8.52
CA ARG A 27 -29.73 1.14 9.52
C ARG A 27 -28.37 1.89 9.46
N LEU A 28 -27.35 1.27 8.87
CA LEU A 28 -26.00 1.83 8.75
C LEU A 28 -25.74 2.38 7.34
N GLU A 29 -26.73 2.33 6.47
CA GLU A 29 -26.66 2.81 5.10
C GLU A 29 -27.37 4.17 4.98
N THR A 30 -26.66 5.19 4.53
CA THR A 30 -27.16 6.58 4.54
C THR A 30 -27.81 7.00 3.23
N GLY A 31 -28.07 6.08 2.32
CA GLY A 31 -28.70 6.34 1.02
C GLY A 31 -28.49 5.20 0.04
N THR A 32 -28.68 5.50 -1.25
CA THR A 32 -28.48 4.52 -2.33
C THR A 32 -27.09 3.92 -2.29
N LEU A 33 -27.02 2.59 -2.35
CA LEU A 33 -25.74 1.88 -2.35
C LEU A 33 -24.92 2.23 -3.59
N ASN A 34 -23.58 2.21 -3.42
CA ASN A 34 -22.66 2.29 -4.53
C ASN A 34 -22.62 0.92 -5.24
N HIS A 35 -23.59 0.66 -6.10
CA HIS A 35 -23.74 -0.62 -6.81
C HIS A 35 -22.53 -0.92 -7.69
N GLU A 36 -21.98 0.08 -8.38
CA GLU A 36 -20.79 -0.03 -9.21
C GLU A 36 -19.58 -0.46 -8.39
N GLY A 37 -19.39 0.15 -7.22
CA GLY A 37 -18.30 -0.19 -6.30
C GLY A 37 -18.45 -1.60 -5.73
N ILE A 38 -19.67 -2.07 -5.47
CA ILE A 38 -19.95 -3.43 -5.00
C ILE A 38 -19.58 -4.46 -6.07
N VAL A 39 -20.03 -4.23 -7.30
CA VAL A 39 -19.73 -5.10 -8.45
C VAL A 39 -18.23 -5.08 -8.75
N GLY A 40 -17.61 -3.90 -8.74
CA GLY A 40 -16.16 -3.74 -8.92
C GLY A 40 -15.34 -4.48 -7.89
N ALA A 41 -15.75 -4.43 -6.61
CA ALA A 41 -15.09 -5.17 -5.54
C ALA A 41 -15.21 -6.70 -5.73
N ALA A 42 -16.38 -7.20 -6.16
CA ALA A 42 -16.58 -8.60 -6.48
C ALA A 42 -15.68 -9.04 -7.65
N ALA A 43 -15.63 -8.24 -8.72
CA ALA A 43 -14.78 -8.51 -9.87
C ALA A 43 -13.28 -8.51 -9.51
N ALA A 44 -12.83 -7.62 -8.62
CA ALA A 44 -11.46 -7.60 -8.12
C ALA A 44 -11.09 -8.89 -7.37
N VAL A 45 -12.01 -9.42 -6.55
CA VAL A 45 -11.83 -10.72 -5.87
C VAL A 45 -11.72 -11.86 -6.88
N ASP A 46 -12.57 -11.88 -7.90
CA ASP A 46 -12.54 -12.91 -8.94
C ASP A 46 -11.28 -12.80 -9.80
N PHE A 47 -10.85 -11.60 -10.14
CA PHE A 47 -9.56 -11.36 -10.81
C PHE A 47 -8.39 -11.91 -9.99
N LEU A 48 -8.31 -11.60 -8.71
CA LEU A 48 -7.25 -12.15 -7.85
C LEU A 48 -7.30 -13.68 -7.81
N ALA A 49 -8.49 -14.27 -7.69
CA ALA A 49 -8.65 -15.72 -7.71
C ALA A 49 -8.21 -16.35 -9.04
N SER A 50 -8.37 -15.64 -10.18
CA SER A 50 -7.99 -16.11 -11.52
C SER A 50 -6.49 -16.20 -11.75
N LEU A 51 -5.67 -15.50 -10.94
CA LEU A 51 -4.21 -15.61 -10.99
C LEU A 51 -3.71 -17.00 -10.57
N SER A 52 -4.54 -17.83 -9.92
CA SER A 52 -4.24 -19.22 -9.61
C SER A 52 -4.91 -20.15 -10.61
N GLN A 53 -4.13 -20.99 -11.29
CA GLN A 53 -4.63 -22.03 -12.21
C GLN A 53 -5.10 -23.30 -11.48
N ALA A 54 -5.04 -23.35 -10.15
CA ALA A 54 -5.43 -24.52 -9.39
C ALA A 54 -6.95 -24.79 -9.47
N GLN A 55 -7.31 -26.05 -9.68
CA GLN A 55 -8.72 -26.51 -9.74
C GLN A 55 -9.23 -26.79 -8.31
N VAL A 56 -9.34 -25.71 -7.53
CA VAL A 56 -9.78 -25.73 -6.13
C VAL A 56 -10.79 -24.60 -5.89
N PRO A 57 -11.54 -24.61 -4.77
CA PRO A 57 -12.49 -23.55 -4.45
C PRO A 57 -11.87 -22.15 -4.47
N ARG A 58 -12.65 -21.12 -4.83
CA ARG A 58 -12.21 -19.72 -4.93
C ARG A 58 -11.43 -19.24 -3.69
N ARG A 59 -11.90 -19.59 -2.50
CA ARG A 59 -11.22 -19.22 -1.24
C ARG A 59 -9.80 -19.77 -1.15
N GLU A 60 -9.60 -21.00 -1.58
CA GLU A 60 -8.28 -21.64 -1.56
C GLU A 60 -7.36 -21.04 -2.64
N ARG A 61 -7.91 -20.73 -3.84
CA ARG A 61 -7.15 -20.01 -4.88
C ARG A 61 -6.65 -18.65 -4.37
N LEU A 62 -7.52 -17.90 -3.71
CA LEU A 62 -7.12 -16.61 -3.08
C LEU A 62 -6.03 -16.78 -2.03
N GLY A 63 -6.08 -17.82 -1.21
CA GLY A 63 -5.04 -18.15 -0.24
C GLY A 63 -3.68 -18.38 -0.90
N ARG A 64 -3.66 -19.20 -1.96
CA ARG A 64 -2.46 -19.48 -2.76
C ARG A 64 -1.88 -18.22 -3.42
N VAL A 65 -2.75 -17.42 -4.06
CA VAL A 65 -2.34 -16.14 -4.67
C VAL A 65 -1.76 -15.20 -3.62
N SER A 66 -2.44 -15.04 -2.49
CA SER A 66 -1.96 -14.20 -1.38
C SER A 66 -0.58 -14.64 -0.89
N GLN A 67 -0.33 -15.94 -0.80
CA GLN A 67 0.99 -16.46 -0.42
C GLN A 67 2.07 -16.13 -1.47
N CYS A 68 1.79 -16.36 -2.75
CA CYS A 68 2.72 -16.01 -3.84
C CYS A 68 3.03 -14.51 -3.87
N LEU A 69 2.02 -13.66 -3.69
CA LEU A 69 2.19 -12.21 -3.67
C LEU A 69 3.03 -11.75 -2.47
N ARG A 70 2.85 -12.37 -1.29
CA ARG A 70 3.69 -12.09 -0.12
C ARG A 70 5.15 -12.48 -0.36
N GLN A 71 5.40 -13.66 -0.91
CA GLN A 71 6.77 -14.13 -1.21
C GLN A 71 7.45 -13.21 -2.22
N ARG A 72 6.77 -12.90 -3.33
CA ARG A 72 7.28 -11.96 -4.33
C ARG A 72 7.53 -10.57 -3.74
N GLY A 73 6.57 -10.05 -2.97
CA GLY A 73 6.71 -8.75 -2.31
C GLY A 73 7.90 -8.70 -1.34
N ALA A 74 8.13 -9.77 -0.58
CA ALA A 74 9.28 -9.86 0.32
C ALA A 74 10.62 -9.87 -0.44
N GLU A 75 10.70 -10.54 -1.60
CA GLU A 75 11.90 -10.53 -2.45
C GLU A 75 12.17 -9.14 -3.02
N LEU A 76 11.15 -8.47 -3.59
CA LEU A 76 11.29 -7.12 -4.13
C LEU A 76 11.65 -6.11 -3.03
N LEU A 77 11.04 -6.23 -1.86
CA LEU A 77 11.38 -5.42 -0.70
C LEU A 77 12.83 -5.56 -0.28
N ARG A 78 13.35 -6.80 -0.24
CA ARG A 78 14.75 -7.04 0.11
C ARG A 78 15.70 -6.37 -0.89
N ARG A 79 15.45 -6.54 -2.18
CA ARG A 79 16.25 -5.88 -3.24
C ARG A 79 16.21 -4.36 -3.11
N LEU A 80 15.02 -3.79 -2.94
CA LEU A 80 14.82 -2.35 -2.78
C LEU A 80 15.55 -1.83 -1.53
N TRP A 81 15.37 -2.49 -0.40
CA TRP A 81 15.99 -2.12 0.87
C TRP A 81 17.52 -2.17 0.81
N GLU A 82 18.06 -3.30 0.36
CA GLU A 82 19.52 -3.49 0.27
C GLU A 82 20.14 -2.52 -0.75
N GLY A 83 19.49 -2.33 -1.90
CA GLY A 83 19.93 -1.41 -2.93
C GLY A 83 19.97 0.04 -2.46
N LEU A 84 18.91 0.52 -1.81
CA LEU A 84 18.86 1.88 -1.27
C LEU A 84 19.84 2.07 -0.10
N ARG A 85 19.93 1.08 0.81
CA ARG A 85 20.84 1.13 1.96
C ARG A 85 22.32 1.26 1.55
N ALA A 86 22.69 0.74 0.39
CA ALA A 86 24.03 0.79 -0.13
C ALA A 86 24.42 2.15 -0.74
N ILE A 87 23.47 3.10 -0.84
CA ILE A 87 23.72 4.43 -1.41
C ILE A 87 24.13 5.38 -0.29
N PRO A 88 25.31 6.05 -0.38
CA PRO A 88 25.72 7.06 0.60
C PRO A 88 24.66 8.16 0.73
N GLY A 89 24.37 8.58 1.97
CA GLY A 89 23.40 9.65 2.24
C GLY A 89 21.94 9.22 2.21
N VAL A 90 21.61 7.97 1.88
CA VAL A 90 20.27 7.43 2.03
C VAL A 90 20.07 6.93 3.45
N GLU A 91 18.99 7.39 4.10
CA GLU A 91 18.51 6.88 5.37
C GLU A 91 17.15 6.19 5.18
N LEU A 92 17.00 4.98 5.70
CA LEU A 92 15.81 4.15 5.54
C LEU A 92 14.98 4.15 6.83
N TYR A 93 13.66 4.22 6.68
CA TYR A 93 12.70 4.26 7.78
C TYR A 93 11.77 3.04 7.75
N GLY A 94 11.49 2.52 8.93
CA GLY A 94 10.64 1.35 9.13
C GLY A 94 11.44 0.08 9.43
N LEU A 95 10.73 -1.05 9.57
CA LEU A 95 11.36 -2.33 9.86
C LEU A 95 12.14 -2.86 8.64
N PRO A 96 13.32 -3.45 8.84
CA PRO A 96 14.05 -4.09 7.76
C PRO A 96 13.28 -5.31 7.19
N PRO A 97 13.66 -5.82 6.00
CA PRO A 97 13.14 -7.10 5.49
C PRO A 97 13.37 -8.25 6.47
N GLY A 98 12.45 -9.21 6.53
CA GLY A 98 12.57 -10.40 7.39
C GLY A 98 11.32 -10.76 8.18
N GLY A 99 10.27 -9.92 8.15
CA GLY A 99 8.97 -10.16 8.79
C GLY A 99 7.80 -10.06 7.81
N GLU A 100 6.58 -10.31 8.31
CA GLU A 100 5.36 -10.08 7.53
C GLU A 100 5.12 -8.57 7.39
N ARG A 101 5.37 -8.03 6.21
CA ARG A 101 5.14 -6.62 5.88
C ARG A 101 4.87 -6.43 4.38
N VAL A 102 4.28 -5.30 4.06
CA VAL A 102 4.08 -4.88 2.67
C VAL A 102 5.41 -4.40 2.05
N PRO A 103 5.60 -4.55 0.73
CA PRO A 103 6.84 -4.17 0.04
C PRO A 103 6.91 -2.65 -0.19
N THR A 104 6.98 -1.89 0.90
CA THR A 104 7.05 -0.42 0.88
C THR A 104 8.22 0.04 1.74
N VAL A 105 9.00 0.98 1.23
CA VAL A 105 10.15 1.60 1.91
C VAL A 105 9.94 3.11 1.94
N SER A 106 10.22 3.74 3.08
CA SER A 106 10.36 5.19 3.19
C SER A 106 11.82 5.53 3.41
N PHE A 107 12.29 6.61 2.78
CA PHE A 107 13.68 7.03 2.88
C PHE A 107 13.85 8.53 2.71
N THR A 108 15.00 9.04 3.12
CA THR A 108 15.51 10.37 2.81
C THR A 108 16.83 10.29 2.06
N LEU A 109 17.22 11.37 1.40
CA LEU A 109 18.53 11.53 0.77
C LEU A 109 19.19 12.79 1.32
N ALA A 110 20.37 12.68 1.89
CA ALA A 110 21.08 13.79 2.50
C ALA A 110 21.23 14.95 1.52
N GLY A 111 20.91 16.16 2.00
CA GLY A 111 21.02 17.40 1.23
C GLY A 111 19.94 17.62 0.18
N ARG A 112 18.87 16.80 0.16
CA ARG A 112 17.74 16.95 -0.76
C ARG A 112 16.40 16.77 -0.07
N ASP A 113 15.44 17.61 -0.41
CA ASP A 113 14.07 17.46 0.02
C ASP A 113 13.39 16.29 -0.71
N ALA A 114 12.42 15.65 -0.06
CA ALA A 114 11.70 14.51 -0.63
C ALA A 114 10.99 14.87 -1.94
N ALA A 115 10.48 16.09 -2.08
CA ALA A 115 9.86 16.60 -3.29
C ALA A 115 10.84 16.69 -4.47
N ASP A 116 12.06 17.17 -4.21
CA ASP A 116 13.11 17.28 -5.23
C ASP A 116 13.57 15.91 -5.72
N VAL A 117 13.73 14.96 -4.79
CA VAL A 117 14.04 13.56 -5.13
C VAL A 117 12.96 12.97 -6.01
N ALA A 118 11.68 13.12 -5.63
CA ALA A 118 10.56 12.60 -6.40
C ALA A 118 10.46 13.23 -7.79
N THR A 119 10.68 14.55 -7.90
CA THR A 119 10.69 15.28 -9.17
C THR A 119 11.81 14.81 -10.10
N ALA A 120 13.02 14.65 -9.56
CA ALA A 120 14.18 14.21 -10.33
C ALA A 120 14.02 12.75 -10.82
N LEU A 121 13.41 11.88 -10.01
CA LEU A 121 13.08 10.50 -10.40
C LEU A 121 11.97 10.48 -11.47
N ALA A 122 10.93 11.32 -11.32
CA ALA A 122 9.84 11.42 -12.30
C ALA A 122 10.33 11.85 -13.67
N ALA A 123 11.32 12.74 -13.77
CA ALA A 123 11.97 13.13 -15.03
C ALA A 123 12.66 11.94 -15.74
N ARG A 124 12.93 10.85 -15.02
CA ARG A 124 13.48 9.58 -15.54
C ARG A 124 12.42 8.49 -15.74
N GLY A 125 11.14 8.84 -15.60
CA GLY A 125 10.02 7.89 -15.69
C GLY A 125 9.93 6.95 -14.49
N ILE A 126 10.41 7.37 -13.32
CA ILE A 126 10.36 6.61 -12.06
C ILE A 126 9.46 7.38 -11.09
N PHE A 127 8.30 6.83 -10.77
CA PHE A 127 7.29 7.50 -9.95
C PHE A 127 7.31 6.98 -8.52
N VAL A 128 7.53 7.87 -7.58
CA VAL A 128 7.48 7.65 -6.14
C VAL A 128 6.57 8.68 -5.49
N SER A 129 6.10 8.41 -4.28
CA SER A 129 5.37 9.40 -3.49
C SER A 129 6.31 10.12 -2.54
N HIS A 130 5.97 11.37 -2.16
CA HIS A 130 6.72 12.13 -1.16
C HIS A 130 5.76 12.86 -0.21
N GLY A 131 6.26 13.26 0.96
CA GLY A 131 5.51 14.00 1.97
C GLY A 131 5.37 13.26 3.29
N ASP A 132 4.29 13.53 4.02
CA ASP A 132 4.01 12.93 5.33
C ASP A 132 3.02 11.76 5.31
N PHE A 133 2.35 11.54 4.18
CA PHE A 133 1.42 10.43 3.95
C PHE A 133 0.28 10.34 4.98
N TYR A 134 -0.19 11.48 5.51
CA TYR A 134 -1.12 11.57 6.65
C TYR A 134 -0.57 10.92 7.94
N ALA A 135 0.73 10.69 8.02
CA ALA A 135 1.46 10.20 9.18
C ALA A 135 2.28 11.34 9.82
N SER A 136 1.73 12.55 9.86
CA SER A 136 2.41 13.79 10.27
C SER A 136 3.09 13.67 11.64
N THR A 137 2.46 12.96 12.59
CA THR A 137 3.07 12.72 13.91
C THR A 137 4.34 11.88 13.82
N VAL A 138 4.33 10.81 13.01
CA VAL A 138 5.53 9.96 12.81
C VAL A 138 6.63 10.76 12.11
N VAL A 139 6.30 11.47 11.03
CA VAL A 139 7.27 12.26 10.26
C VAL A 139 7.90 13.35 11.12
N ARG A 140 7.12 13.99 12.01
CA ARG A 140 7.62 14.98 12.98
C ARG A 140 8.55 14.35 14.02
N VAL A 141 8.18 13.21 14.59
CA VAL A 141 9.04 12.49 15.56
C VAL A 141 10.37 12.09 14.92
N LEU A 142 10.37 11.78 13.63
CA LEU A 142 11.58 11.49 12.86
C LEU A 142 12.37 12.76 12.46
N GLY A 143 11.85 13.97 12.72
CA GLY A 143 12.52 15.24 12.42
C GLY A 143 12.39 15.71 10.97
N HIS A 144 11.46 15.14 10.19
CA HIS A 144 11.28 15.42 8.76
C HIS A 144 9.98 16.17 8.43
N GLU A 145 9.44 16.94 9.37
CA GLU A 145 8.17 17.65 9.17
C GLU A 145 8.20 18.70 8.05
N ARG A 146 9.39 19.23 7.70
CA ARG A 146 9.56 20.20 6.61
C ARG A 146 9.77 19.53 5.27
N ASP A 147 10.67 18.57 5.23
CA ASP A 147 11.23 18.01 4.00
C ASP A 147 10.45 16.76 3.55
N GLY A 148 9.71 16.16 4.46
CA GLY A 148 8.96 14.91 4.23
C GLY A 148 9.87 13.71 4.02
N LEU A 149 9.26 12.60 3.61
CA LEU A 149 9.94 11.36 3.24
C LEU A 149 9.60 11.01 1.79
N VAL A 150 10.51 10.34 1.11
CA VAL A 150 10.20 9.63 -0.14
C VAL A 150 9.66 8.26 0.23
N ARG A 151 8.59 7.81 -0.45
CA ARG A 151 8.02 6.48 -0.28
C ARG A 151 7.92 5.75 -1.60
N ALA A 152 8.58 4.60 -1.67
CA ALA A 152 8.53 3.67 -2.79
C ALA A 152 7.83 2.38 -2.36
N GLY A 153 6.91 1.88 -3.18
CA GLY A 153 6.18 0.64 -2.93
C GLY A 153 6.08 -0.20 -4.18
N CYS A 154 6.19 -1.52 -4.02
CA CYS A 154 6.04 -2.47 -5.12
C CYS A 154 4.60 -2.98 -5.17
N ALA A 155 3.98 -2.91 -6.35
CA ALA A 155 2.69 -3.51 -6.64
C ALA A 155 2.85 -4.97 -7.12
N VAL A 156 1.73 -5.65 -7.32
CA VAL A 156 1.71 -7.06 -7.80
C VAL A 156 2.37 -7.24 -9.17
N TYR A 157 2.41 -6.19 -9.97
CA TYR A 157 2.99 -6.16 -11.31
C TYR A 157 4.41 -5.58 -11.37
N THR A 158 4.96 -5.09 -10.25
CA THR A 158 6.31 -4.55 -10.20
C THR A 158 7.35 -5.63 -10.52
N SER A 159 8.27 -5.34 -11.41
CA SER A 159 9.38 -6.21 -11.79
C SER A 159 10.64 -5.93 -10.96
N ALA A 160 11.59 -6.85 -10.98
CA ALA A 160 12.91 -6.65 -10.38
C ALA A 160 13.67 -5.52 -11.06
N ASP A 161 13.57 -5.41 -12.39
CA ASP A 161 14.23 -4.37 -13.19
C ASP A 161 13.72 -2.97 -12.83
N GLU A 162 12.42 -2.82 -12.50
CA GLU A 162 11.87 -1.55 -12.04
C GLU A 162 12.43 -1.15 -10.67
N VAL A 163 12.64 -2.12 -9.78
CA VAL A 163 13.30 -1.89 -8.49
C VAL A 163 14.75 -1.45 -8.70
N GLU A 164 15.48 -2.13 -9.60
CA GLU A 164 16.86 -1.78 -9.93
C GLU A 164 16.96 -0.39 -10.57
N ARG A 165 16.04 -0.05 -11.48
CA ARG A 165 15.95 1.30 -12.05
C ARG A 165 15.72 2.38 -10.99
N LEU A 166 14.86 2.13 -9.99
CA LEU A 166 14.67 3.07 -8.89
C LEU A 166 15.95 3.24 -8.09
N VAL A 167 16.61 2.16 -7.68
CA VAL A 167 17.87 2.20 -6.93
C VAL A 167 18.94 2.98 -7.70
N GLU A 168 19.09 2.70 -8.98
CA GLU A 168 20.03 3.40 -9.85
C GLU A 168 19.64 4.88 -10.03
N GLY A 169 18.36 5.16 -10.17
CA GLY A 169 17.83 6.52 -10.22
C GLY A 169 18.21 7.34 -8.99
N VAL A 170 18.06 6.77 -7.80
CA VAL A 170 18.47 7.41 -6.53
C VAL A 170 19.99 7.58 -6.46
N ARG A 171 20.78 6.59 -6.87
CA ARG A 171 22.24 6.65 -6.89
C ARG A 171 22.77 7.81 -7.74
N HIS A 172 22.12 8.15 -8.83
CA HIS A 172 22.49 9.29 -9.68
C HIS A 172 22.14 10.67 -9.08
N LEU A 173 21.48 10.72 -7.93
CA LEU A 173 21.14 11.96 -7.25
C LEU A 173 22.16 12.35 -6.15
N VAL A 174 23.11 11.48 -5.87
CA VAL A 174 24.18 11.68 -4.87
C VAL A 174 25.40 12.42 -5.47
#